data_5e98bde0dcce9f31eeeb1fe08993ffa1
#
_entry.id   5e98bde0dcce9f31eeeb1fe08993ffa1
#
_cell.length_a   1.000
_cell.length_b   1.000
_cell.length_c   1.000
_cell.angle_alpha   90.00
_cell.angle_beta   90.00
_cell.angle_gamma   90.00
#
_symmetry.space_group_name_H-M   'P 1'
#
loop_
_entity.id
_entity.type
_entity.pdbx_description
1 polymer ?
#
loop_
_entity_poly.entity_id
_entity_poly.type
_entity_poly.pdbx_seq_one_letter_code
_entity_poly.pdbx_strand_id
1 'polypeptide(L)'
;MIRAVAFDVGETLISDDRGWGLWADWLGVNRHTLSALVGAVVAQGRDNADALRLVRPGIDVDAERAAMEQAGQGEALDESDLYPDVRPSLAALRASGVRVVVAGNQTARAGELLRALDLPVDAVATSGEWGVAKPTAEFFARTVELAGVPAGQVLYVGDHPQNDVVPARAAGLRAAHLRRGPLGHLWADSEDARAADWRVGSLAELADVLRSE
;
A
#
# COMPACT_ATOMS: atom_id res chain seq x y z
N MET A 1 20.16 -13.33 -0.63
CA MET A 1 20.22 -12.11 -1.48
C MET A 1 18.85 -11.84 -2.05
N ILE A 2 18.31 -10.62 -1.89
CA ILE A 2 17.05 -10.16 -2.48
C ILE A 2 17.26 -9.90 -3.98
N ARG A 3 16.33 -10.36 -4.80
CA ARG A 3 16.34 -10.18 -6.26
C ARG A 3 15.12 -9.42 -6.77
N ALA A 4 14.05 -9.35 -5.98
CA ALA A 4 12.90 -8.53 -6.28
C ALA A 4 12.38 -7.84 -5.02
N VAL A 5 11.87 -6.63 -5.16
CA VAL A 5 11.14 -5.90 -4.12
C VAL A 5 9.74 -5.62 -4.60
N ALA A 6 8.75 -6.02 -3.83
CA ALA A 6 7.34 -5.74 -4.03
C ALA A 6 6.89 -4.70 -3.02
N PHE A 7 6.29 -3.62 -3.49
CA PHE A 7 5.81 -2.53 -2.65
C PHE A 7 4.30 -2.54 -2.54
N ASP A 8 3.80 -2.35 -1.32
CA ASP A 8 2.45 -1.86 -1.10
C ASP A 8 2.29 -0.45 -1.67
N VAL A 9 1.08 0.09 -1.67
CA VAL A 9 0.73 1.36 -2.33
C VAL A 9 0.41 2.45 -1.31
N GLY A 10 -0.74 2.35 -0.63
CA GLY A 10 -1.20 3.36 0.33
C GLY A 10 -0.23 3.48 1.50
N GLU A 11 0.08 4.70 1.90
CA GLU A 11 1.01 5.00 2.99
C GLU A 11 2.39 4.32 2.87
N THR A 12 2.65 3.75 1.69
CA THR A 12 3.95 3.18 1.32
C THR A 12 4.59 3.95 0.17
N LEU A 13 3.93 4.05 -0.97
CA LEU A 13 4.33 4.84 -2.13
C LEU A 13 3.57 6.16 -2.22
N ILE A 14 2.29 6.14 -1.90
CA ILE A 14 1.40 7.31 -1.97
C ILE A 14 0.82 7.64 -0.59
N SER A 15 0.55 8.93 -0.37
CA SER A 15 -0.27 9.39 0.75
C SER A 15 -1.75 9.15 0.46
N ASP A 16 -2.49 8.65 1.42
CA ASP A 16 -3.94 8.46 1.32
C ASP A 16 -4.74 9.76 1.55
N ASP A 17 -4.07 10.90 1.77
CA ASP A 17 -4.72 12.19 2.08
C ASP A 17 -5.75 12.60 1.04
N ARG A 18 -5.41 12.50 -0.25
CA ARG A 18 -6.33 12.86 -1.34
C ARG A 18 -7.55 11.92 -1.36
N GLY A 19 -7.32 10.62 -1.26
CA GLY A 19 -8.39 9.62 -1.32
C GLY A 19 -9.42 9.83 -0.20
N TRP A 20 -8.96 9.92 1.03
CA TRP A 20 -9.85 10.17 2.17
C TRP A 20 -10.41 11.58 2.16
N GLY A 21 -9.66 12.57 1.63
CA GLY A 21 -10.15 13.93 1.42
C GLY A 21 -11.34 13.99 0.45
N LEU A 22 -11.28 13.28 -0.69
CA LEU A 22 -12.37 13.18 -1.65
C LEU A 22 -13.63 12.55 -1.02
N TRP A 23 -13.47 11.47 -0.28
CA TRP A 23 -14.58 10.86 0.45
C TRP A 23 -15.19 11.78 1.49
N ALA A 24 -14.36 12.53 2.24
CA ALA A 24 -14.85 13.48 3.23
C ALA A 24 -15.67 14.60 2.58
N ASP A 25 -15.16 15.16 1.50
CA ASP A 25 -15.84 16.23 0.74
C ASP A 25 -17.17 15.73 0.14
N TRP A 26 -17.18 14.53 -0.46
CA TRP A 26 -18.38 13.90 -1.00
C TRP A 26 -19.46 13.65 0.06
N LEU A 27 -19.06 13.22 1.24
CA LEU A 27 -19.98 12.95 2.35
C LEU A 27 -20.35 14.19 3.14
N GLY A 28 -19.72 15.35 2.85
CA GLY A 28 -19.94 16.60 3.59
C GLY A 28 -19.40 16.54 5.02
N VAL A 29 -18.33 15.81 5.27
CA VAL A 29 -17.69 15.61 6.57
C VAL A 29 -16.34 16.31 6.60
N ASN A 30 -15.93 16.81 7.77
CA ASN A 30 -14.59 17.35 7.94
C ASN A 30 -13.53 16.29 7.64
N ARG A 31 -12.52 16.63 6.81
CA ARG A 31 -11.45 15.71 6.39
C ARG A 31 -10.70 15.11 7.57
N HIS A 32 -10.38 15.94 8.59
CA HIS A 32 -9.73 15.45 9.81
C HIS A 32 -10.60 14.42 10.55
N THR A 33 -11.92 14.64 10.61
CA THR A 33 -12.85 13.72 11.25
C THR A 33 -12.85 12.36 10.54
N LEU A 34 -12.96 12.35 9.22
CA LEU A 34 -12.97 11.10 8.46
C LEU A 34 -11.63 10.36 8.58
N SER A 35 -10.50 11.05 8.40
CA SER A 35 -9.17 10.44 8.52
C SER A 35 -8.93 9.85 9.91
N ALA A 36 -9.36 10.55 10.98
CA ALA A 36 -9.27 10.02 12.34
C ALA A 36 -10.15 8.77 12.53
N LEU A 37 -11.35 8.72 11.96
CA LEU A 37 -12.22 7.56 12.01
C LEU A 37 -11.63 6.37 11.24
N VAL A 38 -11.03 6.60 10.07
CA VAL A 38 -10.31 5.56 9.31
C VAL A 38 -9.21 4.93 10.17
N GLY A 39 -8.33 5.74 10.75
CA GLY A 39 -7.29 5.24 11.65
C GLY A 39 -7.87 4.48 12.86
N ALA A 40 -8.96 4.99 13.44
CA ALA A 40 -9.60 4.36 14.62
C ALA A 40 -10.23 3.00 14.31
N VAL A 41 -10.91 2.83 13.17
CA VAL A 41 -11.54 1.54 12.81
C VAL A 41 -10.49 0.51 12.41
N VAL A 42 -9.46 0.92 11.67
CA VAL A 42 -8.38 0.00 11.28
C VAL A 42 -7.56 -0.44 12.50
N ALA A 43 -7.31 0.45 13.46
CA ALA A 43 -6.65 0.09 14.72
C ALA A 43 -7.43 -0.95 15.55
N GLN A 44 -8.73 -1.12 15.27
CA GLN A 44 -9.59 -2.16 15.85
C GLN A 44 -9.64 -3.44 15.00
N GLY A 45 -8.82 -3.56 13.95
CA GLY A 45 -8.83 -4.70 13.03
C GLY A 45 -10.05 -4.72 12.09
N ARG A 46 -10.70 -3.58 11.87
CA ARG A 46 -11.86 -3.42 11.01
C ARG A 46 -11.46 -2.88 9.64
N ASP A 47 -12.34 -3.08 8.66
CA ASP A 47 -12.16 -2.52 7.32
C ASP A 47 -12.21 -0.97 7.35
N ASN A 48 -11.36 -0.31 6.57
CA ASN A 48 -11.32 1.15 6.49
C ASN A 48 -12.65 1.76 6.00
N ALA A 49 -13.41 1.06 5.14
CA ALA A 49 -14.74 1.48 4.71
C ALA A 49 -15.76 1.55 5.86
N ASP A 50 -15.47 0.93 7.01
CA ASP A 50 -16.33 1.08 8.18
C ASP A 50 -16.34 2.51 8.72
N ALA A 51 -15.30 3.30 8.47
CA ALA A 51 -15.31 4.72 8.77
C ALA A 51 -16.42 5.47 8.00
N LEU A 52 -16.64 5.12 6.73
CA LEU A 52 -17.73 5.68 5.92
C LEU A 52 -19.10 5.29 6.50
N ARG A 53 -19.25 4.03 6.95
CA ARG A 53 -20.48 3.53 7.57
C ARG A 53 -20.78 4.19 8.93
N LEU A 54 -19.74 4.60 9.69
CA LEU A 54 -19.92 5.38 10.90
C LEU A 54 -20.45 6.79 10.61
N VAL A 55 -19.98 7.41 9.54
CA VAL A 55 -20.39 8.74 9.13
C VAL A 55 -21.79 8.72 8.49
N ARG A 56 -22.07 7.75 7.65
CA ARG A 56 -23.36 7.57 6.97
C ARG A 56 -23.84 6.12 7.14
N PRO A 57 -24.61 5.82 8.19
CA PRO A 57 -25.17 4.49 8.38
C PRO A 57 -25.98 4.01 7.18
N GLY A 58 -25.74 2.78 6.73
CA GLY A 58 -26.42 2.19 5.58
C GLY A 58 -25.87 2.60 4.21
N ILE A 59 -24.74 3.31 4.16
CA ILE A 59 -24.07 3.66 2.91
C ILE A 59 -23.72 2.39 2.10
N ASP A 60 -24.04 2.41 0.81
CA ASP A 60 -23.52 1.48 -0.18
C ASP A 60 -22.24 2.12 -0.77
N VAL A 61 -21.09 1.67 -0.33
CA VAL A 61 -19.78 2.26 -0.69
C VAL A 61 -19.49 2.12 -2.18
N ASP A 62 -19.90 1.02 -2.80
CA ASP A 62 -19.63 0.78 -4.22
C ASP A 62 -20.56 1.66 -5.09
N ALA A 63 -21.83 1.82 -4.70
CA ALA A 63 -22.76 2.73 -5.37
C ALA A 63 -22.29 4.19 -5.25
N GLU A 64 -21.83 4.62 -4.07
CA GLU A 64 -21.30 5.98 -3.88
C GLU A 64 -20.01 6.21 -4.69
N ARG A 65 -19.11 5.23 -4.75
CA ARG A 65 -17.91 5.31 -5.59
C ARG A 65 -18.27 5.49 -7.06
N ALA A 66 -19.26 4.73 -7.55
CA ALA A 66 -19.75 4.88 -8.93
C ALA A 66 -20.38 6.26 -9.17
N ALA A 67 -21.09 6.81 -8.18
CA ALA A 67 -21.68 8.15 -8.26
C ALA A 67 -20.60 9.25 -8.28
N MET A 68 -19.54 9.12 -7.46
CA MET A 68 -18.37 10.02 -7.48
C MET A 68 -17.71 10.01 -8.87
N GLU A 69 -17.50 8.86 -9.46
CA GLU A 69 -16.91 8.73 -10.79
C GLU A 69 -17.77 9.41 -11.86
N GLN A 70 -19.10 9.19 -11.84
CA GLN A 70 -20.04 9.85 -12.77
C GLN A 70 -20.06 11.38 -12.59
N ALA A 71 -19.84 11.88 -11.38
CA ALA A 71 -19.76 13.30 -11.09
C ALA A 71 -18.39 13.93 -11.43
N GLY A 72 -17.43 13.16 -11.95
CA GLY A 72 -16.06 13.61 -12.21
C GLY A 72 -15.27 13.89 -10.93
N GLN A 73 -15.67 13.31 -9.81
CA GLN A 73 -15.01 13.38 -8.50
C GLN A 73 -14.51 12.01 -8.05
N GLY A 74 -14.27 11.13 -9.03
CA GLY A 74 -13.80 9.78 -8.77
C GLY A 74 -12.35 9.72 -8.34
N GLU A 75 -11.83 8.49 -8.28
CA GLU A 75 -10.47 8.21 -7.86
C GLU A 75 -9.45 8.89 -8.78
N ALA A 76 -8.54 9.65 -8.19
CA ALA A 76 -7.50 10.39 -8.89
C ALA A 76 -6.16 10.21 -8.17
N LEU A 77 -5.09 10.21 -8.95
CA LEU A 77 -3.73 10.08 -8.47
C LEU A 77 -2.79 10.86 -9.39
N ASP A 78 -1.91 11.65 -8.82
CA ASP A 78 -0.87 12.36 -9.54
C ASP A 78 0.47 12.37 -8.77
N GLU A 79 1.48 13.03 -9.33
CA GLU A 79 2.81 13.11 -8.75
C GLU A 79 2.85 13.67 -7.32
N SER A 80 1.90 14.56 -6.97
CA SER A 80 1.87 15.19 -5.64
C SER A 80 1.41 14.24 -4.54
N ASP A 81 0.85 13.08 -4.89
CA ASP A 81 0.44 12.06 -3.94
C ASP A 81 1.61 11.15 -3.54
N LEU A 82 2.70 11.14 -4.34
CA LEU A 82 3.88 10.34 -4.04
C LEU A 82 4.66 10.91 -2.85
N TYR A 83 5.13 10.01 -1.99
CA TYR A 83 6.15 10.42 -1.03
C TYR A 83 7.45 10.80 -1.74
N PRO A 84 8.18 11.81 -1.23
CA PRO A 84 9.33 12.40 -1.95
C PRO A 84 10.47 11.42 -2.27
N ASP A 85 10.61 10.36 -1.47
CA ASP A 85 11.66 9.37 -1.62
C ASP A 85 11.30 8.21 -2.59
N VAL A 86 10.07 8.17 -3.12
CA VAL A 86 9.60 7.05 -3.93
C VAL A 86 10.41 6.93 -5.23
N ARG A 87 10.34 7.91 -6.11
CA ARG A 87 11.03 7.82 -7.41
C ARG A 87 12.53 7.55 -7.30
N PRO A 88 13.28 8.30 -6.48
CA PRO A 88 14.70 8.06 -6.37
C PRO A 88 15.04 6.68 -5.79
N SER A 89 14.24 6.18 -4.83
CA SER A 89 14.49 4.86 -4.22
C SER A 89 14.17 3.71 -5.18
N LEU A 90 13.03 3.78 -5.90
CA LEU A 90 12.68 2.78 -6.91
C LEU A 90 13.72 2.75 -8.04
N ALA A 91 14.18 3.92 -8.52
CA ALA A 91 15.21 4.02 -9.52
C ALA A 91 16.55 3.43 -9.04
N ALA A 92 16.94 3.70 -7.79
CA ALA A 92 18.17 3.17 -7.21
C ALA A 92 18.13 1.63 -7.09
N LEU A 93 17.00 1.06 -6.68
CA LEU A 93 16.82 -0.39 -6.62
C LEU A 93 16.91 -1.04 -8.01
N ARG A 94 16.25 -0.48 -9.01
CA ARG A 94 16.36 -0.99 -10.39
C ARG A 94 17.78 -0.89 -10.93
N ALA A 95 18.47 0.21 -10.66
CA ALA A 95 19.86 0.40 -11.07
C ALA A 95 20.82 -0.61 -10.44
N SER A 96 20.49 -1.14 -9.24
CA SER A 96 21.25 -2.25 -8.61
C SER A 96 20.90 -3.64 -9.16
N GLY A 97 20.04 -3.73 -10.17
CA GLY A 97 19.63 -5.00 -10.80
C GLY A 97 18.51 -5.73 -10.04
N VAL A 98 17.89 -5.10 -9.04
CA VAL A 98 16.74 -5.63 -8.33
C VAL A 98 15.47 -5.35 -9.14
N ARG A 99 14.65 -6.36 -9.35
CA ARG A 99 13.33 -6.20 -9.95
C ARG A 99 12.39 -5.49 -8.99
N VAL A 100 11.71 -4.45 -9.45
CA VAL A 100 10.81 -3.62 -8.64
C VAL A 100 9.38 -3.80 -9.13
N VAL A 101 8.49 -4.28 -8.26
CA VAL A 101 7.06 -4.45 -8.57
C VAL A 101 6.19 -3.77 -7.52
N VAL A 102 4.99 -3.40 -7.92
CA VAL A 102 3.96 -2.83 -7.02
C VAL A 102 2.80 -3.80 -6.94
N ALA A 103 2.38 -4.13 -5.72
CA ALA A 103 1.22 -4.99 -5.47
C ALA A 103 0.56 -4.56 -4.16
N GLY A 104 -0.66 -4.03 -4.21
CA GLY A 104 -1.37 -3.49 -3.04
C GLY A 104 -2.88 -3.72 -3.08
N ASN A 105 -3.53 -3.50 -1.92
CA ASN A 105 -4.98 -3.53 -1.81
C ASN A 105 -5.56 -2.23 -2.38
N GLN A 106 -5.75 -2.22 -3.70
CA GLN A 106 -6.23 -1.07 -4.45
C GLN A 106 -7.28 -1.49 -5.48
N THR A 107 -8.07 -0.54 -5.96
CA THR A 107 -9.02 -0.76 -7.04
C THR A 107 -8.30 -1.04 -8.37
N ALA A 108 -8.99 -1.61 -9.34
CA ALA A 108 -8.45 -1.73 -10.71
C ALA A 108 -8.15 -0.35 -11.31
N ARG A 109 -8.98 0.66 -11.00
CA ARG A 109 -8.78 2.05 -11.43
C ARG A 109 -7.48 2.62 -10.87
N ALA A 110 -7.19 2.42 -9.58
CA ALA A 110 -5.90 2.83 -9.01
C ALA A 110 -4.72 2.19 -9.73
N GLY A 111 -4.85 0.94 -10.18
CA GLY A 111 -3.83 0.26 -10.99
C GLY A 111 -3.55 0.99 -12.30
N GLU A 112 -4.59 1.47 -13.00
CA GLU A 112 -4.44 2.28 -14.21
C GLU A 112 -3.72 3.61 -13.91
N LEU A 113 -4.14 4.30 -12.84
CA LEU A 113 -3.55 5.57 -12.42
C LEU A 113 -2.07 5.41 -12.02
N LEU A 114 -1.73 4.36 -11.27
CA LEU A 114 -0.34 4.05 -10.90
C LEU A 114 0.55 3.82 -12.12
N ARG A 115 0.04 3.12 -13.15
CA ARG A 115 0.78 2.91 -14.40
C ARG A 115 0.96 4.23 -15.17
N ALA A 116 -0.05 5.11 -15.13
CA ALA A 116 0.02 6.43 -15.79
C ALA A 116 1.07 7.37 -15.16
N LEU A 117 1.46 7.14 -13.90
CA LEU A 117 2.56 7.88 -13.26
C LEU A 117 3.94 7.53 -13.82
N ASP A 118 4.07 6.48 -14.62
CA ASP A 118 5.37 6.04 -15.17
C ASP A 118 6.47 5.94 -14.11
N LEU A 119 6.17 5.26 -13.02
CA LEU A 119 7.12 5.00 -11.95
C LEU A 119 8.24 4.06 -12.44
N PRO A 120 9.47 4.16 -11.91
CA PRO A 120 10.55 3.27 -12.27
C PRO A 120 10.34 1.85 -11.66
N VAL A 121 9.29 1.17 -12.11
CA VAL A 121 8.93 -0.19 -11.71
C VAL A 121 8.82 -1.11 -12.92
N ASP A 122 8.90 -2.43 -12.68
CA ASP A 122 8.84 -3.42 -13.74
C ASP A 122 7.43 -3.95 -13.97
N ALA A 123 6.57 -3.86 -12.93
CA ALA A 123 5.16 -4.24 -13.04
C ALA A 123 4.34 -3.60 -11.92
N VAL A 124 3.04 -3.41 -12.19
CA VAL A 124 2.02 -2.93 -11.23
C VAL A 124 0.81 -3.86 -11.31
N ALA A 125 0.33 -4.31 -10.17
CA ALA A 125 -0.90 -5.06 -10.03
C ALA A 125 -1.66 -4.63 -8.76
N THR A 126 -2.97 -4.85 -8.75
CA THR A 126 -3.82 -4.48 -7.62
C THR A 126 -4.73 -5.65 -7.22
N SER A 127 -5.20 -5.62 -5.97
CA SER A 127 -6.19 -6.59 -5.49
C SER A 127 -7.48 -6.54 -6.31
N GLY A 128 -7.89 -5.37 -6.77
CA GLY A 128 -9.09 -5.21 -7.61
C GLY A 128 -8.95 -5.88 -8.98
N GLU A 129 -7.75 -5.89 -9.58
CA GLU A 129 -7.48 -6.61 -10.82
C GLU A 129 -7.38 -8.11 -10.60
N TRP A 130 -6.84 -8.53 -9.47
CA TRP A 130 -6.63 -9.93 -9.16
C TRP A 130 -7.87 -10.64 -8.59
N GLY A 131 -8.81 -9.89 -8.02
CA GLY A 131 -9.95 -10.44 -7.29
C GLY A 131 -9.56 -11.07 -5.94
N VAL A 132 -8.34 -10.83 -5.47
CA VAL A 132 -7.82 -11.30 -4.18
C VAL A 132 -7.02 -10.20 -3.51
N ALA A 133 -7.07 -10.14 -2.18
CA ALA A 133 -6.50 -9.05 -1.39
C ALA A 133 -5.64 -9.56 -0.23
N LYS A 134 -4.74 -8.72 0.25
CA LYS A 134 -4.08 -8.93 1.54
C LYS A 134 -5.13 -9.00 2.66
N PRO A 135 -4.93 -9.83 3.67
CA PRO A 135 -3.72 -10.62 3.97
C PRO A 135 -3.73 -12.07 3.46
N THR A 136 -4.49 -12.39 2.39
CA THR A 136 -4.63 -13.77 1.91
C THR A 136 -3.32 -14.34 1.34
N ALA A 137 -3.07 -15.62 1.55
CA ALA A 137 -1.90 -16.30 1.00
C ALA A 137 -1.86 -16.26 -0.54
N GLU A 138 -3.04 -16.26 -1.18
CA GLU A 138 -3.16 -16.19 -2.64
C GLU A 138 -2.63 -14.85 -3.18
N PHE A 139 -2.87 -13.72 -2.50
CA PHE A 139 -2.31 -12.43 -2.89
C PHE A 139 -0.78 -12.48 -2.94
N PHE A 140 -0.14 -13.06 -1.92
CA PHE A 140 1.32 -13.16 -1.88
C PHE A 140 1.87 -14.18 -2.90
N ALA A 141 1.14 -15.26 -3.19
CA ALA A 141 1.51 -16.18 -4.28
C ALA A 141 1.53 -15.45 -5.64
N ARG A 142 0.49 -14.63 -5.95
CA ARG A 142 0.46 -13.80 -7.16
C ARG A 142 1.55 -12.72 -7.15
N THR A 143 1.90 -12.18 -5.99
CA THR A 143 3.02 -11.24 -5.86
C THR A 143 4.35 -11.92 -6.22
N VAL A 144 4.57 -13.17 -5.80
CA VAL A 144 5.75 -13.96 -6.17
C VAL A 144 5.77 -14.24 -7.67
N GLU A 145 4.65 -14.60 -8.28
CA GLU A 145 4.52 -14.76 -9.73
C GLU A 145 4.87 -13.47 -10.49
N LEU A 146 4.32 -12.32 -10.04
CA LEU A 146 4.59 -11.00 -10.60
C LEU A 146 6.09 -10.65 -10.49
N ALA A 147 6.71 -10.96 -9.35
CA ALA A 147 8.13 -10.74 -9.11
C ALA A 147 9.03 -11.65 -9.96
N GLY A 148 8.57 -12.83 -10.38
CA GLY A 148 9.27 -13.73 -11.29
C GLY A 148 10.53 -14.36 -10.69
N VAL A 149 10.65 -14.42 -9.35
CA VAL A 149 11.77 -15.04 -8.63
C VAL A 149 11.22 -15.86 -7.45
N PRO A 150 11.98 -16.82 -6.90
CA PRO A 150 11.53 -17.60 -5.74
C PRO A 150 11.14 -16.73 -4.55
N ALA A 151 10.11 -17.13 -3.78
CA ALA A 151 9.54 -16.36 -2.67
C ALA A 151 10.60 -15.84 -1.69
N GLY A 152 11.55 -16.67 -1.26
CA GLY A 152 12.63 -16.26 -0.34
C GLY A 152 13.62 -15.23 -0.90
N GLN A 153 13.50 -14.86 -2.18
CA GLN A 153 14.26 -13.80 -2.86
C GLN A 153 13.40 -12.54 -3.14
N VAL A 154 12.12 -12.57 -2.77
CA VAL A 154 11.20 -11.42 -2.83
C VAL A 154 11.16 -10.77 -1.46
N LEU A 155 11.34 -9.46 -1.42
CA LEU A 155 11.07 -8.61 -0.26
C LEU A 155 9.74 -7.90 -0.47
N TYR A 156 8.79 -8.07 0.45
CA TYR A 156 7.57 -7.28 0.47
C TYR A 156 7.70 -6.11 1.45
N VAL A 157 7.34 -4.91 1.03
CA VAL A 157 7.49 -3.66 1.80
C VAL A 157 6.13 -3.01 2.00
N GLY A 158 5.76 -2.73 3.23
CA GLY A 158 4.53 -2.00 3.55
C GLY A 158 4.54 -1.43 4.96
N ASP A 159 3.52 -0.62 5.26
CA ASP A 159 3.37 0.11 6.53
C ASP A 159 2.52 -0.65 7.55
N HIS A 160 1.66 -1.59 7.11
CA HIS A 160 0.68 -2.28 7.93
C HIS A 160 1.16 -3.68 8.32
N PRO A 161 1.70 -3.91 9.55
CA PRO A 161 2.34 -5.19 9.90
C PRO A 161 1.47 -6.41 9.66
N GLN A 162 0.17 -6.37 9.99
CA GLN A 162 -0.75 -7.50 9.85
C GLN A 162 -1.18 -7.78 8.41
N ASN A 163 -1.11 -6.78 7.52
CA ASN A 163 -1.42 -6.95 6.11
C ASN A 163 -0.18 -7.22 5.25
N ASP A 164 0.99 -6.72 5.66
CA ASP A 164 2.19 -6.70 4.84
C ASP A 164 3.29 -7.62 5.37
N VAL A 165 3.58 -7.54 6.68
CA VAL A 165 4.73 -8.25 7.26
C VAL A 165 4.40 -9.70 7.58
N VAL A 166 3.42 -9.92 8.45
CA VAL A 166 3.07 -11.26 8.93
C VAL A 166 2.67 -12.19 7.79
N PRO A 167 1.73 -11.82 6.89
CA PRO A 167 1.30 -12.73 5.84
C PRO A 167 2.35 -12.90 4.73
N ALA A 168 3.18 -11.90 4.41
CA ALA A 168 4.29 -12.06 3.48
C ALA A 168 5.28 -13.12 4.00
N ARG A 169 5.67 -13.03 5.26
CA ARG A 169 6.56 -14.02 5.88
C ARG A 169 5.92 -15.42 5.94
N ALA A 170 4.63 -15.50 6.25
CA ALA A 170 3.91 -16.77 6.23
C ALA A 170 3.88 -17.42 4.83
N ALA A 171 3.90 -16.60 3.78
CA ALA A 171 3.99 -17.05 2.39
C ALA A 171 5.44 -17.30 1.92
N GLY A 172 6.43 -17.20 2.81
CA GLY A 172 7.84 -17.48 2.52
C GLY A 172 8.62 -16.33 1.89
N LEU A 173 8.05 -15.13 1.80
CA LEU A 173 8.76 -13.92 1.40
C LEU A 173 9.58 -13.36 2.56
N ARG A 174 10.52 -12.48 2.23
CA ARG A 174 11.09 -11.57 3.22
C ARG A 174 10.16 -10.35 3.35
N ALA A 175 10.21 -9.68 4.50
CA ALA A 175 9.35 -8.54 4.76
C ALA A 175 10.10 -7.35 5.35
N ALA A 176 9.74 -6.14 4.91
CA ALA A 176 10.19 -4.89 5.52
C ALA A 176 8.98 -4.10 6.02
N HIS A 177 9.04 -3.68 7.28
CA HIS A 177 8.08 -2.74 7.83
C HIS A 177 8.58 -1.31 7.61
N LEU A 178 7.76 -0.51 6.94
CA LEU A 178 8.00 0.91 6.70
C LEU A 178 7.27 1.73 7.77
N ARG A 179 8.00 2.51 8.55
CA ARG A 179 7.44 3.43 9.53
C ARG A 179 6.94 4.71 8.84
N ARG A 180 5.82 4.59 8.15
CA ARG A 180 5.18 5.66 7.39
C ARG A 180 3.67 5.58 7.56
N GLY A 181 2.98 6.71 7.37
CA GLY A 181 1.53 6.74 7.55
C GLY A 181 1.06 6.48 8.98
N PRO A 182 -0.25 6.60 9.24
CA PRO A 182 -0.79 6.44 10.59
C PRO A 182 -0.52 5.07 11.20
N LEU A 183 -0.64 3.99 10.41
CA LEU A 183 -0.53 2.62 10.91
C LEU A 183 0.93 2.18 11.05
N GLY A 184 1.80 2.61 10.14
CA GLY A 184 3.23 2.38 10.25
C GLY A 184 3.84 3.04 11.49
N HIS A 185 3.31 4.18 11.91
CA HIS A 185 3.68 4.81 13.19
C HIS A 185 3.04 4.12 14.40
N LEU A 186 1.72 3.85 14.34
CA LEU A 186 0.97 3.27 15.45
C LEU A 186 1.55 1.91 15.88
N TRP A 187 1.91 1.06 14.92
CA TRP A 187 2.37 -0.29 15.19
C TRP A 187 3.87 -0.51 15.02
N ALA A 188 4.67 0.57 14.91
CA ALA A 188 6.11 0.48 14.71
C ALA A 188 6.84 -0.44 15.70
N ASP A 189 6.36 -0.49 16.93
CA ASP A 189 6.93 -1.28 18.02
C ASP A 189 6.08 -2.51 18.40
N SER A 190 5.10 -2.90 17.58
CA SER A 190 4.31 -4.11 17.76
C SER A 190 5.17 -5.37 17.55
N GLU A 191 4.70 -6.50 18.08
CA GLU A 191 5.34 -7.80 17.84
C GLU A 191 5.33 -8.15 16.35
N ASP A 192 4.24 -7.86 15.65
CA ASP A 192 4.09 -8.09 14.22
C ASP A 192 5.12 -7.27 13.39
N ALA A 193 5.33 -6.00 13.75
CA ALA A 193 6.35 -5.18 13.08
C ALA A 193 7.78 -5.66 13.38
N ARG A 194 8.04 -6.17 14.59
CA ARG A 194 9.34 -6.77 14.95
C ARG A 194 9.62 -8.08 14.24
N ALA A 195 8.60 -8.75 13.71
CA ALA A 195 8.78 -9.94 12.89
C ALA A 195 9.35 -9.64 11.50
N ALA A 196 9.37 -8.38 11.05
CA ALA A 196 9.99 -7.99 9.79
C ALA A 196 11.50 -8.24 9.79
N ASP A 197 12.03 -8.58 8.62
CA ASP A 197 13.48 -8.75 8.42
C ASP A 197 14.20 -7.39 8.48
N TRP A 198 13.53 -6.34 8.01
CA TRP A 198 14.00 -4.95 8.10
C TRP A 198 12.88 -4.05 8.62
N ARG A 199 13.28 -3.04 9.39
CA ARG A 199 12.40 -1.96 9.83
C ARG A 199 13.06 -0.65 9.47
N VAL A 200 12.42 0.14 8.63
CA VAL A 200 12.99 1.35 8.04
C VAL A 200 12.05 2.53 8.19
N GLY A 201 12.62 3.72 8.28
CA GLY A 201 11.87 4.98 8.33
C GLY A 201 11.59 5.60 6.96
N SER A 202 12.26 5.09 5.90
CA SER A 202 12.11 5.60 4.55
C SER A 202 12.49 4.55 3.49
N LEU A 203 12.04 4.75 2.26
CA LEU A 203 12.47 3.92 1.13
C LEU A 203 13.93 4.18 0.74
N ALA A 204 14.43 5.39 1.01
CA ALA A 204 15.85 5.70 0.82
C ALA A 204 16.74 4.85 1.74
N GLU A 205 16.37 4.75 3.02
CA GLU A 205 17.06 3.87 3.98
C GLU A 205 17.02 2.41 3.52
N LEU A 206 15.86 1.93 3.04
CA LEU A 206 15.73 0.57 2.53
C LEU A 206 16.67 0.32 1.34
N ALA A 207 16.71 1.24 0.38
CA ALA A 207 17.58 1.13 -0.79
C ALA A 207 19.06 1.10 -0.40
N ASP A 208 19.47 1.87 0.64
CA ASP A 208 20.84 1.86 1.16
C ASP A 208 21.21 0.54 1.82
N VAL A 209 20.32 0.02 2.66
CA VAL A 209 20.51 -1.28 3.33
C VAL A 209 20.66 -2.42 2.32
N LEU A 210 19.78 -2.49 1.32
CA LEU A 210 19.81 -3.58 0.32
C LEU A 210 21.03 -3.50 -0.62
N ARG A 211 21.63 -2.34 -0.79
CA ARG A 211 22.89 -2.18 -1.56
C ARG A 211 24.11 -2.60 -0.79
N SER A 212 24.00 -2.70 0.53
CA SER A 212 25.13 -3.04 1.42
C SER A 212 25.24 -4.54 1.70
N GLU A 213 24.26 -5.35 1.25
CA GLU A 213 24.22 -6.83 1.37
C GLU A 213 24.75 -7.52 0.11
#